data_6649d2d491f85ddf9eb904f805bac8d0
#
_entry.id   6649d2d491f85ddf9eb904f805bac8d0
#
_cell.length_a   1.000
_cell.length_b   1.000
_cell.length_c   1.000
_cell.angle_alpha   90.00
_cell.angle_beta   90.00
_cell.angle_gamma   90.00
#
_symmetry.space_group_name_H-M   'P 1'
#
loop_
_entity.id
_entity.type
_entity.pdbx_description
1 polymer ?
#
loop_
_entity_poly.entity_id
_entity_poly.type
_entity_poly.pdbx_seq_one_letter_code
_entity_poly.pdbx_strand_id
1 'polypeptide(L)'
;MYHHPFHWKSVVATVVLAAVLWFVTFYLSFGVFWFKISASALILAGLSLALQPAKYIRFSLSWRNIGIGLFSAVLLYLIFWAGKTVSEAAFPFAAEQVGSIYGKGEGTSTWVIVLLLFFVTGPCEELYWRRYLQSQLMGRLGGFFGWIAATVLYSGVHLWSGNFMLIGAAGVAGAFWGAMYWRFKDISPVIISHSVWSTFIFAVMPVP
;
A
#
# COMPACT_ATOMS: atom_id res chain seq x y z
N MET A 1 -4.40 25.58 0.20
CA MET A 1 -3.66 24.46 0.83
C MET A 1 -4.05 24.45 2.30
N TYR A 2 -4.78 23.46 2.78
CA TYR A 2 -5.10 23.39 4.20
C TYR A 2 -3.85 22.98 4.96
N HIS A 3 -3.22 23.95 5.65
CA HIS A 3 -2.11 23.66 6.57
C HIS A 3 -2.66 22.97 7.81
N HIS A 4 -2.64 21.64 7.81
CA HIS A 4 -2.79 20.89 9.06
C HIS A 4 -1.49 21.06 9.83
N PRO A 5 -1.51 21.39 11.14
CA PRO A 5 -0.28 21.48 11.91
C PRO A 5 0.43 20.12 11.88
N PHE A 6 1.71 20.13 11.57
CA PHE A 6 2.55 18.94 11.56
C PHE A 6 2.83 18.51 13.00
N HIS A 7 2.40 17.30 13.34
CA HIS A 7 2.61 16.72 14.67
C HIS A 7 3.66 15.60 14.62
N TRP A 8 4.93 15.95 14.80
CA TRP A 8 6.04 14.99 14.74
C TRP A 8 5.83 13.77 15.63
N LYS A 9 5.39 13.97 16.86
CA LYS A 9 5.14 12.87 17.80
C LYS A 9 4.11 11.87 17.27
N SER A 10 3.03 12.35 16.67
CA SER A 10 1.98 11.49 16.08
C SER A 10 2.50 10.74 14.85
N VAL A 11 3.30 11.40 14.01
CA VAL A 11 3.89 10.75 12.82
C VAL A 11 4.83 9.62 13.26
N VAL A 12 5.74 9.89 14.19
CA VAL A 12 6.67 8.86 14.70
C VAL A 12 5.90 7.72 15.38
N ALA A 13 4.95 8.04 16.27
CA ALA A 13 4.17 7.02 16.98
C ALA A 13 3.41 6.10 16.00
N THR A 14 2.78 6.66 14.95
CA THR A 14 2.04 5.84 13.97
C THR A 14 2.97 5.03 13.08
N VAL A 15 4.17 5.53 12.74
CA VAL A 15 5.19 4.76 11.98
C VAL A 15 5.71 3.59 12.81
N VAL A 16 6.01 3.82 14.10
CA VAL A 16 6.41 2.73 15.02
C VAL A 16 5.29 1.70 15.13
N LEU A 17 4.05 2.15 15.30
CA LEU A 17 2.90 1.23 15.33
C LEU A 17 2.76 0.45 14.01
N ALA A 18 2.93 1.10 12.85
CA ALA A 18 2.92 0.41 11.56
C ALA A 18 4.01 -0.66 11.49
N ALA A 19 5.22 -0.36 11.94
CA ALA A 19 6.30 -1.35 12.00
C ALA A 19 5.96 -2.55 12.91
N VAL A 20 5.35 -2.31 14.07
CA VAL A 20 4.89 -3.38 14.97
C VAL A 20 3.78 -4.21 14.34
N LEU A 21 2.79 -3.58 13.71
CA LEU A 21 1.68 -4.28 13.07
C LEU A 21 2.15 -5.12 11.87
N TRP A 22 3.11 -4.62 11.08
CA TRP A 22 3.74 -5.39 9.99
C TRP A 22 4.60 -6.53 10.53
N PHE A 23 5.32 -6.32 11.64
CA PHE A 23 6.00 -7.41 12.35
C PHE A 23 5.02 -8.52 12.76
N VAL A 24 3.91 -8.18 13.40
CA VAL A 24 2.86 -9.13 13.76
C VAL A 24 2.30 -9.85 12.54
N THR A 25 2.13 -9.13 11.43
CA THR A 25 1.54 -9.67 10.20
C THR A 25 2.48 -10.62 9.47
N PHE A 26 3.74 -10.24 9.28
CA PHE A 26 4.67 -10.96 8.41
C PHE A 26 5.57 -11.95 9.16
N TYR A 27 6.01 -11.59 10.37
CA TYR A 27 7.00 -12.37 11.10
C TYR A 27 6.37 -13.42 12.03
N LEU A 28 5.29 -13.09 12.72
CA LEU A 28 4.64 -14.02 13.65
C LEU A 28 3.76 -15.03 12.91
N SER A 29 3.91 -16.31 13.24
CA SER A 29 3.29 -17.44 12.53
C SER A 29 1.86 -17.79 12.98
N PHE A 30 1.23 -17.02 13.88
CA PHE A 30 -0.14 -17.31 14.31
C PHE A 30 -1.21 -16.69 13.38
N GLY A 31 -2.37 -17.34 13.32
CA GLY A 31 -3.57 -16.83 12.64
C GLY A 31 -3.44 -16.77 11.12
N VAL A 32 -4.46 -16.22 10.47
CA VAL A 32 -4.56 -16.10 9.02
C VAL A 32 -3.94 -14.78 8.58
N PHE A 33 -3.01 -14.81 7.64
CA PHE A 33 -2.32 -13.64 7.10
C PHE A 33 -3.27 -12.52 6.68
N TRP A 34 -4.32 -12.86 5.93
CA TRP A 34 -5.27 -11.90 5.37
C TRP A 34 -6.05 -11.12 6.43
N PHE A 35 -6.40 -11.77 7.53
CA PHE A 35 -7.04 -11.08 8.65
C PHE A 35 -6.07 -10.20 9.42
N LYS A 36 -4.80 -10.62 9.56
CA LYS A 36 -3.77 -9.80 10.23
C LYS A 36 -3.48 -8.53 9.45
N ILE A 37 -3.23 -8.61 8.14
CA ILE A 37 -2.94 -7.42 7.32
C ILE A 37 -4.14 -6.48 7.26
N SER A 38 -5.36 -7.02 7.11
CA SER A 38 -6.59 -6.21 7.09
C SER A 38 -6.85 -5.51 8.43
N ALA A 39 -6.66 -6.20 9.54
CA ALA A 39 -6.79 -5.59 10.88
C ALA A 39 -5.73 -4.50 11.10
N SER A 40 -4.48 -4.75 10.68
CA SER A 40 -3.41 -3.77 10.74
C SER A 40 -3.73 -2.51 9.93
N ALA A 41 -4.22 -2.67 8.71
CA ALA A 41 -4.64 -1.56 7.86
C ALA A 41 -5.83 -0.79 8.46
N LEU A 42 -6.83 -1.48 9.01
CA LEU A 42 -7.98 -0.86 9.69
C LEU A 42 -7.56 -0.03 10.92
N ILE A 43 -6.67 -0.56 11.76
CA ILE A 43 -6.15 0.16 12.92
C ILE A 43 -5.45 1.44 12.51
N LEU A 44 -4.56 1.37 11.52
CA LEU A 44 -3.83 2.55 11.03
C LEU A 44 -4.75 3.56 10.35
N ALA A 45 -5.72 3.11 9.55
CA ALA A 45 -6.71 3.98 8.94
C ALA A 45 -7.57 4.68 10.00
N GLY A 46 -8.07 3.95 10.99
CA GLY A 46 -8.84 4.52 12.09
C GLY A 46 -8.07 5.60 12.86
N LEU A 47 -6.82 5.31 13.22
CA LEU A 47 -5.94 6.30 13.85
C LEU A 47 -5.67 7.51 12.95
N SER A 48 -5.44 7.30 11.67
CA SER A 48 -5.21 8.39 10.73
C SER A 48 -6.42 9.32 10.61
N LEU A 49 -7.63 8.77 10.66
CA LEU A 49 -8.88 9.54 10.66
C LEU A 49 -9.09 10.30 11.97
N ALA A 50 -8.70 9.72 13.11
CA ALA A 50 -8.75 10.40 14.40
C ALA A 50 -7.75 11.55 14.49
N LEU A 51 -6.52 11.35 13.99
CA LEU A 51 -5.46 12.36 14.02
C LEU A 51 -5.66 13.45 12.96
N GLN A 52 -6.27 13.12 11.84
CA GLN A 52 -6.56 14.05 10.76
C GLN A 52 -8.00 13.82 10.24
N PRO A 53 -8.98 14.58 10.74
CA PRO A 53 -10.39 14.35 10.46
C PRO A 53 -10.75 14.28 8.98
N ALA A 54 -11.84 13.56 8.68
CA ALA A 54 -12.31 13.27 7.31
C ALA A 54 -12.63 14.54 6.48
N LYS A 55 -12.99 15.66 7.13
CA LYS A 55 -13.23 16.95 6.45
C LYS A 55 -12.06 17.47 5.61
N TYR A 56 -10.85 16.94 5.84
CA TYR A 56 -9.66 17.26 5.04
C TYR A 56 -9.38 16.22 3.94
N ILE A 57 -10.25 15.21 3.78
CA ILE A 57 -10.12 14.23 2.70
C ILE A 57 -10.70 14.84 1.43
N ARG A 58 -9.88 14.91 0.39
CA ARG A 58 -10.40 15.10 -0.96
C ARG A 58 -10.70 13.73 -1.53
N PHE A 59 -11.98 13.41 -1.59
CA PHE A 59 -12.50 12.17 -2.13
C PHE A 59 -13.62 12.47 -3.12
N SER A 60 -13.46 12.05 -4.36
CA SER A 60 -14.42 12.30 -5.44
C SER A 60 -14.50 11.10 -6.38
N LEU A 61 -15.65 10.44 -6.43
CA LEU A 61 -15.93 9.35 -7.38
C LEU A 61 -16.41 9.90 -8.73
N SER A 62 -15.63 10.82 -9.32
CA SER A 62 -15.88 11.28 -10.69
C SER A 62 -15.43 10.22 -11.71
N TRP A 63 -16.06 10.22 -12.90
CA TRP A 63 -15.63 9.36 -14.02
C TRP A 63 -14.16 9.52 -14.37
N ARG A 64 -13.64 10.73 -14.22
CA ARG A 64 -12.21 11.01 -14.42
C ARG A 64 -11.35 10.26 -13.39
N ASN A 65 -11.70 10.32 -12.11
CA ASN A 65 -10.92 9.65 -11.05
C ASN A 65 -11.03 8.13 -11.16
N ILE A 66 -12.20 7.62 -11.54
CA ILE A 66 -12.39 6.19 -11.83
C ILE A 66 -11.49 5.78 -13.00
N GLY A 67 -11.53 6.51 -14.10
CA GLY A 67 -10.70 6.22 -15.28
C GLY A 67 -9.19 6.27 -14.97
N ILE A 68 -8.72 7.28 -14.21
CA ILE A 68 -7.33 7.37 -13.78
C ILE A 68 -6.97 6.17 -12.88
N GLY A 69 -7.83 5.80 -11.93
CA GLY A 69 -7.59 4.68 -11.03
C GLY A 69 -7.48 3.35 -11.78
N LEU A 70 -8.41 3.07 -12.68
CA LEU A 70 -8.40 1.84 -13.49
C LEU A 70 -7.20 1.79 -14.45
N PHE A 71 -6.93 2.87 -15.17
CA PHE A 71 -5.78 2.94 -16.07
C PHE A 71 -4.45 2.74 -15.31
N SER A 72 -4.32 3.38 -14.17
CA SER A 72 -3.12 3.25 -13.34
C SER A 72 -2.97 1.83 -12.74
N ALA A 73 -4.07 1.13 -12.43
CA ALA A 73 -4.02 -0.27 -12.00
C ALA A 73 -3.46 -1.17 -13.11
N VAL A 74 -3.91 -0.97 -14.36
CA VAL A 74 -3.38 -1.70 -15.54
C VAL A 74 -1.90 -1.38 -15.75
N LEU A 75 -1.53 -0.11 -15.68
CA LEU A 75 -0.13 0.29 -15.85
C LEU A 75 0.77 -0.32 -14.78
N LEU A 76 0.33 -0.30 -13.52
CA LEU A 76 1.08 -0.91 -12.42
C LEU A 76 1.20 -2.42 -12.60
N TYR A 77 0.16 -3.10 -13.09
CA TYR A 77 0.22 -4.53 -13.40
C TYR A 77 1.31 -4.82 -14.46
N LEU A 78 1.38 -4.03 -15.53
CA LEU A 78 2.42 -4.17 -16.56
C LEU A 78 3.83 -3.91 -16.01
N ILE A 79 3.98 -2.93 -15.12
CA ILE A 79 5.25 -2.67 -14.42
C ILE A 79 5.66 -3.89 -13.60
N PHE A 80 4.74 -4.51 -12.87
CA PHE A 80 5.02 -5.70 -12.07
C PHE A 80 5.32 -6.93 -12.91
N TRP A 81 4.60 -7.11 -14.02
CA TRP A 81 4.89 -8.17 -14.98
C TRP A 81 6.31 -8.05 -15.55
N ALA A 82 6.67 -6.87 -16.04
CA ALA A 82 8.03 -6.60 -16.52
C ALA A 82 9.08 -6.72 -15.41
N GLY A 83 8.79 -6.18 -14.22
CA GLY A 83 9.66 -6.25 -13.05
C GLY A 83 9.95 -7.68 -12.61
N LYS A 84 8.93 -8.55 -12.57
CA LYS A 84 9.10 -9.97 -12.28
C LYS A 84 10.01 -10.65 -13.31
N THR A 85 9.72 -10.48 -14.60
CA THR A 85 10.53 -11.06 -15.70
C THR A 85 12.01 -10.65 -15.58
N VAL A 86 12.28 -9.37 -15.35
CA VAL A 86 13.65 -8.87 -15.16
C VAL A 86 14.30 -9.44 -13.91
N SER A 87 13.53 -9.50 -12.81
CA SER A 87 14.04 -10.00 -11.53
C SER A 87 14.38 -11.49 -11.58
N GLU A 88 13.57 -12.31 -12.25
CA GLU A 88 13.83 -13.75 -12.42
C GLU A 88 15.05 -14.02 -13.31
N ALA A 89 15.30 -13.16 -14.29
CA ALA A 89 16.51 -13.22 -15.09
C ALA A 89 17.77 -12.77 -14.31
N ALA A 90 17.61 -11.85 -13.34
CA ALA A 90 18.73 -11.28 -12.59
C ALA A 90 19.05 -12.00 -11.28
N PHE A 91 18.04 -12.59 -10.62
CA PHE A 91 18.18 -13.16 -9.28
C PHE A 91 17.65 -14.60 -9.22
N PRO A 92 18.50 -15.60 -8.91
CA PRO A 92 18.08 -17.00 -8.84
C PRO A 92 16.95 -17.29 -7.82
N PHE A 93 16.82 -16.46 -6.79
CA PHE A 93 15.81 -16.61 -5.73
C PHE A 93 14.46 -15.94 -6.05
N ALA A 94 14.36 -15.18 -7.17
CA ALA A 94 13.19 -14.33 -7.40
C ALA A 94 11.91 -15.14 -7.58
N ALA A 95 11.93 -16.21 -8.37
CA ALA A 95 10.75 -17.06 -8.59
C ALA A 95 10.23 -17.69 -7.30
N GLU A 96 11.11 -18.22 -6.44
CA GLU A 96 10.75 -18.80 -5.14
C GLU A 96 10.13 -17.74 -4.23
N GLN A 97 10.74 -16.56 -4.13
CA GLN A 97 10.23 -15.49 -3.29
C GLN A 97 8.87 -14.95 -3.77
N VAL A 98 8.66 -14.81 -5.07
CA VAL A 98 7.35 -14.44 -5.63
C VAL A 98 6.32 -15.54 -5.35
N GLY A 99 6.68 -16.82 -5.55
CA GLY A 99 5.83 -17.96 -5.22
C GLY A 99 5.39 -17.95 -3.75
N SER A 100 6.29 -17.63 -2.82
CA SER A 100 5.96 -17.55 -1.38
C SER A 100 4.98 -16.41 -1.03
N ILE A 101 4.92 -15.36 -1.85
CA ILE A 101 3.92 -14.29 -1.69
C ILE A 101 2.53 -14.82 -2.04
N TYR A 102 2.40 -15.50 -3.18
CA TYR A 102 1.14 -16.11 -3.59
C TYR A 102 0.71 -17.27 -2.69
N GLY A 103 1.66 -18.05 -2.16
CA GLY A 103 1.42 -19.10 -1.16
C GLY A 103 0.71 -18.63 0.11
N LYS A 104 0.73 -17.32 0.42
CA LYS A 104 -0.08 -16.78 1.53
C LYS A 104 -1.59 -16.85 1.29
N GLY A 105 -2.02 -17.16 0.07
CA GLY A 105 -3.42 -17.45 -0.27
C GLY A 105 -3.89 -18.84 0.12
N GLU A 106 -2.99 -19.78 0.39
CA GLU A 106 -3.33 -21.13 0.74
C GLU A 106 -4.19 -21.21 2.01
N GLY A 107 -5.18 -22.09 2.00
CA GLY A 107 -6.09 -22.27 3.13
C GLY A 107 -7.12 -21.15 3.33
N THR A 108 -7.14 -20.11 2.48
CA THR A 108 -8.13 -19.03 2.56
C THR A 108 -8.92 -18.95 1.25
N SER A 109 -10.26 -18.88 1.36
CA SER A 109 -11.11 -18.73 0.18
C SER A 109 -10.72 -17.49 -0.64
N THR A 110 -10.55 -17.67 -1.95
CA THR A 110 -10.22 -16.57 -2.88
C THR A 110 -11.19 -15.40 -2.78
N TRP A 111 -12.49 -15.67 -2.58
CA TRP A 111 -13.49 -14.62 -2.39
C TRP A 111 -13.26 -13.79 -1.11
N VAL A 112 -12.82 -14.43 -0.03
CA VAL A 112 -12.45 -13.70 1.20
C VAL A 112 -11.27 -12.79 0.94
N ILE A 113 -10.25 -13.27 0.23
CA ILE A 113 -9.08 -12.49 -0.15
C ILE A 113 -9.49 -11.29 -1.02
N VAL A 114 -10.33 -11.51 -2.03
CA VAL A 114 -10.87 -10.46 -2.92
C VAL A 114 -11.58 -9.38 -2.12
N LEU A 115 -12.51 -9.75 -1.24
CA LEU A 115 -13.26 -8.80 -0.43
C LEU A 115 -12.36 -8.00 0.52
N LEU A 116 -11.39 -8.66 1.16
CA LEU A 116 -10.45 -7.99 2.05
C LEU A 116 -9.52 -7.03 1.29
N LEU A 117 -8.97 -7.45 0.16
CA LEU A 117 -8.09 -6.59 -0.66
C LEU A 117 -8.84 -5.39 -1.22
N PHE A 118 -10.03 -5.62 -1.78
CA PHE A 118 -10.76 -4.58 -2.48
C PHE A 118 -11.40 -3.56 -1.55
N PHE A 119 -12.05 -4.01 -0.48
CA PHE A 119 -12.86 -3.14 0.37
C PHE A 119 -12.18 -2.73 1.68
N VAL A 120 -11.15 -3.45 2.12
CA VAL A 120 -10.50 -3.19 3.41
C VAL A 120 -9.04 -2.78 3.23
N THR A 121 -8.19 -3.68 2.78
CA THR A 121 -6.74 -3.46 2.79
C THR A 121 -6.35 -2.29 1.87
N GLY A 122 -6.79 -2.32 0.60
CA GLY A 122 -6.48 -1.26 -0.36
C GLY A 122 -6.92 0.13 0.13
N PRO A 123 -8.21 0.35 0.45
CA PRO A 123 -8.66 1.65 0.94
C PRO A 123 -7.99 2.09 2.25
N CYS A 124 -7.87 1.20 3.22
CA CYS A 124 -7.32 1.53 4.54
C CYS A 124 -5.83 1.86 4.48
N GLU A 125 -5.06 1.11 3.69
CA GLU A 125 -3.64 1.44 3.48
C GLU A 125 -3.47 2.82 2.86
N GLU A 126 -4.25 3.17 1.86
CA GLU A 126 -4.16 4.48 1.22
C GLU A 126 -4.56 5.63 2.16
N LEU A 127 -5.55 5.42 3.02
CA LEU A 127 -5.92 6.39 4.06
C LEU A 127 -4.77 6.67 5.02
N TYR A 128 -4.00 5.66 5.40
CA TYR A 128 -2.86 5.85 6.28
C TYR A 128 -1.62 6.33 5.52
N TRP A 129 -1.15 5.55 4.52
CA TRP A 129 0.15 5.78 3.90
C TRP A 129 0.20 7.05 3.06
N ARG A 130 -0.85 7.35 2.28
CA ARG A 130 -0.85 8.50 1.36
C ARG A 130 -1.54 9.71 1.95
N ARG A 131 -2.79 9.53 2.39
CA ARG A 131 -3.55 10.66 2.88
C ARG A 131 -2.99 11.21 4.19
N TYR A 132 -2.62 10.35 5.14
CA TYR A 132 -2.06 10.80 6.42
C TYR A 132 -0.54 10.95 6.35
N LEU A 133 0.21 9.87 6.31
CA LEU A 133 1.66 9.89 6.47
C LEU A 133 2.36 10.72 5.39
N GLN A 134 2.11 10.40 4.11
CA GLN A 134 2.75 11.12 3.01
C GLN A 134 2.34 12.61 3.01
N SER A 135 1.08 12.96 3.28
CA SER A 135 0.67 14.36 3.34
C SER A 135 1.37 15.14 4.45
N GLN A 136 1.57 14.53 5.63
CA GLN A 136 2.32 15.11 6.75
C GLN A 136 3.79 15.33 6.37
N LEU A 137 4.43 14.31 5.80
CA LEU A 137 5.83 14.39 5.37
C LEU A 137 6.03 15.42 4.25
N MET A 138 5.12 15.47 3.28
CA MET A 138 5.15 16.48 2.21
C MET A 138 4.96 17.91 2.73
N GLY A 139 4.13 18.08 3.75
CA GLY A 139 3.95 19.38 4.42
C GLY A 139 5.22 19.86 5.13
N ARG A 140 6.04 18.95 5.63
CA ARG A 140 7.26 19.27 6.40
C ARG A 140 8.53 19.31 5.55
N LEU A 141 8.69 18.36 4.61
CA LEU A 141 9.91 18.14 3.83
C LEU A 141 9.82 18.64 2.40
N GLY A 142 8.65 19.19 2.01
CA GLY A 142 8.35 19.49 0.61
C GLY A 142 7.86 18.27 -0.18
N GLY A 143 7.26 18.53 -1.35
CA GLY A 143 6.56 17.52 -2.13
C GLY A 143 7.40 16.30 -2.49
N PHE A 144 8.58 16.53 -3.05
CA PHE A 144 9.46 15.45 -3.51
C PHE A 144 10.05 14.63 -2.34
N PHE A 145 10.68 15.29 -1.37
CA PHE A 145 11.31 14.57 -0.26
C PHE A 145 10.28 13.89 0.66
N GLY A 146 9.09 14.49 0.83
CA GLY A 146 8.00 13.86 1.57
C GLY A 146 7.44 12.61 0.87
N TRP A 147 7.35 12.61 -0.47
CA TRP A 147 7.00 11.44 -1.25
C TRP A 147 8.05 10.33 -1.12
N ILE A 148 9.35 10.64 -1.29
CA ILE A 148 10.44 9.66 -1.12
C ILE A 148 10.44 9.07 0.29
N ALA A 149 10.36 9.92 1.32
CA ALA A 149 10.34 9.45 2.71
C ALA A 149 9.15 8.51 3.00
N ALA A 150 7.95 8.85 2.51
CA ALA A 150 6.78 7.98 2.64
C ALA A 150 6.96 6.63 1.91
N THR A 151 7.55 6.65 0.71
CA THR A 151 7.87 5.44 -0.07
C THR A 151 8.85 4.54 0.68
N VAL A 152 9.92 5.12 1.23
CA VAL A 152 10.94 4.38 2.00
C VAL A 152 10.32 3.76 3.25
N LEU A 153 9.47 4.49 3.97
CA LEU A 153 8.79 3.97 5.17
C LEU A 153 7.81 2.86 4.81
N TYR A 154 7.04 3.01 3.71
CA TYR A 154 6.12 1.98 3.23
C TYR A 154 6.86 0.69 2.82
N SER A 155 7.93 0.80 2.05
CA SER A 155 8.79 -0.35 1.71
C SER A 155 9.47 -0.93 2.96
N GLY A 156 9.93 -0.07 3.87
CA GLY A 156 10.68 -0.45 5.06
C GLY A 156 9.89 -1.34 6.04
N VAL A 157 8.59 -1.13 6.22
CA VAL A 157 7.80 -2.01 7.09
C VAL A 157 7.69 -3.43 6.55
N HIS A 158 7.89 -3.65 5.25
CA HIS A 158 7.90 -4.96 4.62
C HIS A 158 9.20 -5.76 4.85
N LEU A 159 10.24 -5.14 5.46
CA LEU A 159 11.46 -5.86 5.86
C LEU A 159 11.16 -7.07 6.77
N TRP A 160 10.09 -6.99 7.57
CA TRP A 160 9.64 -8.10 8.42
C TRP A 160 9.18 -9.35 7.65
N SER A 161 8.94 -9.25 6.35
CA SER A 161 8.63 -10.39 5.51
C SER A 161 9.83 -11.30 5.23
N GLY A 162 11.07 -10.79 5.38
CA GLY A 162 12.28 -11.48 4.95
C GLY A 162 12.34 -11.77 3.45
N ASN A 163 11.45 -11.15 2.65
CA ASN A 163 11.29 -11.41 1.23
C ASN A 163 11.70 -10.17 0.42
N PHE A 164 12.87 -10.25 -0.23
CA PHE A 164 13.44 -9.14 -1.00
C PHE A 164 12.51 -8.69 -2.15
N MET A 165 11.85 -9.65 -2.82
CA MET A 165 10.94 -9.35 -3.91
C MET A 165 9.72 -8.57 -3.42
N LEU A 166 9.18 -8.90 -2.23
CA LEU A 166 8.07 -8.17 -1.63
C LEU A 166 8.47 -6.76 -1.18
N ILE A 167 9.68 -6.60 -0.61
CA ILE A 167 10.21 -5.29 -0.21
C ILE A 167 10.35 -4.38 -1.44
N GLY A 168 10.93 -4.90 -2.53
CA GLY A 168 11.05 -4.20 -3.80
C GLY A 168 9.69 -3.86 -4.41
N ALA A 169 8.78 -4.82 -4.40
CA ALA A 169 7.39 -4.64 -4.86
C ALA A 169 6.68 -3.53 -4.09
N ALA A 170 6.80 -3.51 -2.75
CA ALA A 170 6.25 -2.44 -1.92
C ALA A 170 6.89 -1.08 -2.23
N GLY A 171 8.21 -1.05 -2.51
CA GLY A 171 8.91 0.16 -2.94
C GLY A 171 8.37 0.72 -4.26
N VAL A 172 8.20 -0.12 -5.28
CA VAL A 172 7.65 0.26 -6.59
C VAL A 172 6.20 0.74 -6.45
N ALA A 173 5.34 -0.03 -5.79
CA ALA A 173 3.94 0.33 -5.56
C ALA A 173 3.82 1.60 -4.70
N GLY A 174 4.66 1.72 -3.67
CA GLY A 174 4.74 2.89 -2.81
C GLY A 174 5.09 4.17 -3.56
N ALA A 175 6.11 4.09 -4.44
CA ALA A 175 6.52 5.19 -5.30
C ALA A 175 5.41 5.57 -6.29
N PHE A 176 4.79 4.59 -6.93
CA PHE A 176 3.75 4.78 -7.93
C PHE A 176 2.51 5.46 -7.36
N TRP A 177 1.88 4.87 -6.33
CA TRP A 177 0.71 5.46 -5.69
C TRP A 177 1.04 6.76 -4.96
N GLY A 178 2.24 6.85 -4.39
CA GLY A 178 2.73 8.07 -3.78
C GLY A 178 2.87 9.23 -4.78
N ALA A 179 3.38 8.95 -5.99
CA ALA A 179 3.45 9.94 -7.09
C ALA A 179 2.05 10.36 -7.57
N MET A 180 1.12 9.41 -7.68
CA MET A 180 -0.28 9.71 -8.00
C MET A 180 -0.89 10.66 -6.97
N TYR A 181 -0.74 10.35 -5.68
CA TYR A 181 -1.24 11.21 -4.60
C TYR A 181 -0.57 12.58 -4.61
N TRP A 182 0.73 12.64 -4.80
CA TRP A 182 1.45 13.91 -4.93
C TRP A 182 0.93 14.74 -6.10
N ARG A 183 0.66 14.13 -7.25
CA ARG A 183 0.19 14.82 -8.46
C ARG A 183 -1.25 15.28 -8.38
N PHE A 184 -2.15 14.42 -7.91
CA PHE A 184 -3.60 14.68 -7.94
C PHE A 184 -4.14 15.30 -6.67
N LYS A 185 -3.49 15.10 -5.51
CA LYS A 185 -3.98 15.53 -4.19
C LYS A 185 -5.40 15.04 -3.87
N ASP A 186 -5.82 13.95 -4.51
CA ASP A 186 -7.10 13.28 -4.36
C ASP A 186 -6.83 11.81 -4.10
N ILE A 187 -7.43 11.27 -3.05
CA ILE A 187 -7.17 9.89 -2.64
C ILE A 187 -7.96 8.86 -3.48
N SER A 188 -9.05 9.31 -4.15
CA SER A 188 -9.95 8.42 -4.87
C SER A 188 -9.27 7.60 -5.96
N PRO A 189 -8.52 8.18 -6.91
CA PRO A 189 -7.87 7.40 -7.96
C PRO A 189 -6.82 6.45 -7.39
N VAL A 190 -6.20 6.79 -6.24
CA VAL A 190 -5.18 5.95 -5.60
C VAL A 190 -5.84 4.74 -4.94
N ILE A 191 -6.92 4.93 -4.20
CA ILE A 191 -7.71 3.85 -3.61
C ILE A 191 -8.22 2.90 -4.71
N ILE A 192 -8.81 3.44 -5.78
CA ILE A 192 -9.33 2.62 -6.90
C ILE A 192 -8.18 1.81 -7.52
N SER A 193 -7.05 2.46 -7.79
CA SER A 193 -5.87 1.79 -8.35
C SER A 193 -5.38 0.64 -7.46
N HIS A 194 -5.19 0.92 -6.16
CA HIS A 194 -4.70 -0.08 -5.21
C HIS A 194 -5.69 -1.25 -5.05
N SER A 195 -6.96 -0.96 -4.81
CA SER A 195 -7.99 -1.99 -4.62
C SER A 195 -8.13 -2.89 -5.86
N VAL A 196 -8.17 -2.30 -7.05
CA VAL A 196 -8.31 -3.06 -8.31
C VAL A 196 -7.03 -3.85 -8.59
N TRP A 197 -5.87 -3.21 -8.50
CA TRP A 197 -4.60 -3.84 -8.80
C TRP A 197 -4.30 -5.02 -7.85
N SER A 198 -4.43 -4.83 -6.54
CA SER A 198 -4.12 -5.88 -5.57
C SER A 198 -5.06 -7.08 -5.70
N THR A 199 -6.35 -6.81 -5.93
CA THR A 199 -7.33 -7.87 -6.19
C THR A 199 -7.00 -8.62 -7.48
N PHE A 200 -6.68 -7.89 -8.54
CA PHE A 200 -6.41 -8.48 -9.85
C PHE A 200 -5.15 -9.33 -9.84
N ILE A 201 -4.03 -8.78 -9.36
CA ILE A 201 -2.73 -9.47 -9.35
C ILE A 201 -2.70 -10.68 -8.39
N PHE A 202 -3.52 -10.66 -7.34
CA PHE A 202 -3.50 -11.73 -6.35
C PHE A 202 -4.53 -12.83 -6.62
N ALA A 203 -5.72 -12.46 -7.10
CA ALA A 203 -6.86 -13.39 -7.17
C ALA A 203 -7.33 -13.70 -8.59
N VAL A 204 -7.10 -12.81 -9.56
CA VAL A 204 -7.64 -12.96 -10.92
C VAL A 204 -6.56 -13.41 -11.89
N MET A 205 -5.45 -12.71 -11.93
CA MET A 205 -4.36 -12.95 -12.88
C MET A 205 -3.01 -12.69 -12.19
N PRO A 206 -2.52 -13.64 -11.37
CA PRO A 206 -1.16 -13.60 -10.86
C PRO A 206 -0.17 -13.38 -12.01
N VAL A 207 0.89 -12.59 -11.78
CA VAL A 207 1.95 -12.43 -12.80
C VAL A 207 2.60 -13.79 -13.03
N PRO A 208 2.59 -14.29 -14.30
CA PRO A 208 3.07 -15.62 -14.65
C PRO A 208 4.56 -15.80 -14.41
#